data_22d9baaea33cd809bf1591412782f13a
#
_entry.id   22d9baaea33cd809bf1591412782f13a
#
_cell.length_a   1.000
_cell.length_b   1.000
_cell.length_c   1.000
_cell.angle_alpha   90.00
_cell.angle_beta   90.00
_cell.angle_gamma   90.00
#
_symmetry.space_group_name_H-M   'P 1'
#
loop_
_entity.id
_entity.type
_entity.pdbx_description
1 polymer ?
#
loop_
_entity_poly.entity_id
_entity_poly.type
_entity_poly.pdbx_seq_one_letter_code
_entity_poly.pdbx_strand_id
1 'polypeptide(L)'
;MIIPLRAHSANGSLKRSVLSIDEYIKKAVDIGLTHLTLTDYFSMSASIEFYSKCIKAGIKPIIGIEIEIINTMNINSYGNKYRIVLLAKNYNGYQRLIKIHNRIKLGKNNYIDLQDVYNIGGNDLIALFPCSINPVVMAEVYNDINTVEYMLNMYYNIFDDVCFGIHPCDNENYKYVNTIYLKLEEKFKIKTVIDSDIYYLNKNDYIKHNLHLKSVMNDNNISSFIIKDNSHFLMTDSDIYNINCGMSKDRL
;
A
#
# COMPACT_ATOMS: atom_id res chain seq x y z
N MET A 1 18.50 -6.57 -1.09
CA MET A 1 17.71 -6.22 0.12
C MET A 1 16.42 -5.54 -0.33
N ILE A 2 15.29 -6.15 -0.01
CA ILE A 2 13.96 -5.70 -0.42
C ILE A 2 13.44 -4.72 0.64
N ILE A 3 13.01 -3.53 0.19
CA ILE A 3 12.50 -2.48 1.07
C ILE A 3 10.97 -2.65 1.16
N PRO A 4 10.40 -2.76 2.38
CA PRO A 4 8.94 -2.80 2.53
C PRO A 4 8.33 -1.44 2.14
N LEU A 5 7.40 -1.42 1.20
CA LEU A 5 6.80 -0.17 0.71
C LEU A 5 5.43 0.14 1.31
N ARG A 6 4.83 -0.80 2.07
CA ARG A 6 3.56 -0.58 2.74
C ARG A 6 3.56 -1.18 4.14
N ALA A 7 3.39 -0.34 5.15
CA ALA A 7 3.33 -0.74 6.55
C ALA A 7 2.40 0.18 7.34
N HIS A 8 1.70 -0.40 8.31
CA HIS A 8 0.67 0.24 9.11
C HIS A 8 1.01 0.16 10.59
N SER A 9 1.13 1.30 11.27
CA SER A 9 1.42 1.34 12.70
C SER A 9 0.16 1.21 13.55
N ALA A 10 0.33 0.73 14.78
CA ALA A 10 -0.72 0.77 15.79
C ALA A 10 -1.14 2.21 16.15
N ASN A 11 -0.24 3.18 16.02
CA ASN A 11 -0.49 4.58 16.36
C ASN A 11 -1.31 5.33 15.29
N GLY A 12 -1.09 5.03 14.03
CA GLY A 12 -1.76 5.68 12.91
C GLY A 12 -2.96 4.90 12.38
N SER A 13 -2.88 3.58 12.40
CA SER A 13 -3.92 2.66 11.91
C SER A 13 -4.61 1.92 13.07
N LEU A 14 -5.05 2.64 14.09
CA LEU A 14 -5.51 2.20 15.41
C LEU A 14 -6.42 0.95 15.43
N LYS A 15 -7.30 0.80 14.43
CA LYS A 15 -8.23 -0.34 14.36
C LYS A 15 -7.75 -1.48 13.48
N ARG A 16 -6.58 -1.34 12.85
CA ARG A 16 -6.14 -2.26 11.79
C ARG A 16 -4.77 -2.90 12.04
N SER A 17 -3.91 -2.28 12.85
CA SER A 17 -2.55 -2.73 13.06
C SER A 17 -2.21 -2.88 14.53
N VAL A 18 -1.32 -3.82 14.84
CA VAL A 18 -0.69 -4.00 16.15
C VAL A 18 0.82 -3.72 16.11
N LEU A 19 1.32 -3.18 15.00
CA LEU A 19 2.73 -2.91 14.77
C LEU A 19 3.19 -1.68 15.57
N SER A 20 4.03 -1.89 16.56
CA SER A 20 4.70 -0.81 17.30
C SER A 20 5.81 -0.19 16.44
N ILE A 21 5.89 1.14 16.38
CA ILE A 21 6.95 1.84 15.64
C ILE A 21 8.33 1.50 16.19
N ASP A 22 8.49 1.41 17.51
CA ASP A 22 9.78 1.10 18.14
C ASP A 22 10.25 -0.31 17.80
N GLU A 23 9.37 -1.30 17.89
CA GLU A 23 9.70 -2.68 17.53
C GLU A 23 9.96 -2.86 16.04
N TYR A 24 9.22 -2.13 15.20
CA TYR A 24 9.39 -2.13 13.74
C TYR A 24 10.77 -1.60 13.34
N ILE A 25 11.19 -0.45 13.90
CA ILE A 25 12.50 0.13 13.65
C ILE A 25 13.61 -0.76 14.22
N LYS A 26 13.45 -1.28 15.44
CA LYS A 26 14.41 -2.19 16.04
C LYS A 26 14.65 -3.42 15.16
N LYS A 27 13.59 -4.11 14.75
CA LYS A 27 13.71 -5.29 13.88
C LYS A 27 14.33 -4.92 12.53
N ALA A 28 14.00 -3.76 11.95
CA ALA A 28 14.59 -3.30 10.71
C ALA A 28 16.12 -3.14 10.84
N VAL A 29 16.61 -2.56 11.95
CA VAL A 29 18.04 -2.49 12.26
C VAL A 29 18.65 -3.89 12.40
N ASP A 30 17.99 -4.76 13.15
CA ASP A 30 18.49 -6.13 13.44
C ASP A 30 18.65 -6.96 12.15
N ILE A 31 17.79 -6.77 11.15
CA ILE A 31 17.88 -7.45 9.85
C ILE A 31 18.64 -6.63 8.77
N GLY A 32 19.20 -5.48 9.15
CA GLY A 32 20.08 -4.67 8.30
C GLY A 32 19.35 -3.83 7.25
N LEU A 33 18.06 -3.52 7.40
CA LEU A 33 17.34 -2.63 6.49
C LEU A 33 17.89 -1.20 6.57
N THR A 34 18.13 -0.59 5.42
CA THR A 34 18.60 0.81 5.30
C THR A 34 17.47 1.82 5.13
N HIS A 35 16.31 1.35 4.69
CA HIS A 35 15.11 2.15 4.46
C HIS A 35 13.91 1.48 5.10
N LEU A 36 12.95 2.28 5.56
CA LEU A 36 11.72 1.78 6.16
C LEU A 36 10.57 2.70 5.80
N THR A 37 9.39 2.13 5.57
CA THR A 37 8.22 2.87 5.11
C THR A 37 7.12 2.87 6.15
N LEU A 38 6.36 3.96 6.24
CA LEU A 38 5.11 4.04 6.99
C LEU A 38 4.01 4.62 6.09
N THR A 39 2.88 3.89 5.98
CA THR A 39 1.76 4.21 5.10
C THR A 39 0.43 3.97 5.81
N ASP A 40 0.26 4.59 6.97
CA ASP A 40 -0.95 4.39 7.77
C ASP A 40 -2.23 4.69 7.01
N TYR A 41 -3.28 3.92 7.32
CA TYR A 41 -4.57 3.99 6.65
C TYR A 41 -5.34 5.24 7.07
N PHE A 42 -5.56 6.16 6.13
CA PHE A 42 -6.20 7.46 6.33
C PHE A 42 -5.57 8.32 7.44
N SER A 43 -4.30 8.15 7.73
CA SER A 43 -3.66 8.87 8.83
C SER A 43 -2.22 9.25 8.52
N MET A 44 -1.85 10.45 8.98
CA MET A 44 -0.47 10.95 9.00
C MET A 44 0.02 11.20 10.43
N SER A 45 -0.76 10.78 11.45
CA SER A 45 -0.50 11.13 12.86
C SER A 45 0.82 10.57 13.40
N ALA A 46 1.23 9.40 12.92
CA ALA A 46 2.46 8.74 13.35
C ALA A 46 3.71 9.14 12.55
N SER A 47 3.57 9.94 11.48
CA SER A 47 4.65 10.23 10.52
C SER A 47 5.85 10.93 11.14
N ILE A 48 5.63 11.92 12.03
CA ILE A 48 6.72 12.69 12.65
C ILE A 48 7.48 11.84 13.66
N GLU A 49 6.76 11.05 14.47
CA GLU A 49 7.37 10.12 15.42
C GLU A 49 8.23 9.09 14.68
N PHE A 50 7.66 8.45 13.65
CA PHE A 50 8.35 7.48 12.81
C PHE A 50 9.60 8.07 12.17
N TYR A 51 9.47 9.24 11.53
CA TYR A 51 10.61 9.95 10.91
C TYR A 51 11.74 10.17 11.92
N SER A 52 11.42 10.77 13.07
CA SER A 52 12.42 11.12 14.08
C SER A 52 13.14 9.88 14.64
N LYS A 53 12.40 8.80 14.87
CA LYS A 53 12.95 7.54 15.37
C LYS A 53 13.81 6.82 14.33
N CYS A 54 13.40 6.80 13.06
CA CYS A 54 14.19 6.23 11.97
C CYS A 54 15.54 6.96 11.82
N ILE A 55 15.53 8.29 11.80
CA ILE A 55 16.78 9.08 11.69
C ILE A 55 17.72 8.76 12.87
N LYS A 56 17.21 8.69 14.09
CA LYS A 56 18.03 8.32 15.27
C LYS A 56 18.62 6.91 15.17
N ALA A 57 17.92 5.99 14.50
CA ALA A 57 18.37 4.61 14.29
C ALA A 57 19.26 4.43 13.05
N GLY A 58 19.54 5.51 12.28
CA GLY A 58 20.34 5.45 11.04
C GLY A 58 19.57 4.85 9.86
N ILE A 59 18.23 4.75 9.93
CA ILE A 59 17.37 4.27 8.85
C ILE A 59 16.78 5.46 8.10
N LYS A 60 16.72 5.38 6.76
CA LYS A 60 16.07 6.37 5.93
C LYS A 60 14.55 6.14 5.92
N PRO A 61 13.73 7.06 6.45
CA PRO A 61 12.28 6.92 6.45
C PRO A 61 11.68 7.26 5.08
N ILE A 62 10.70 6.47 4.67
CA ILE A 62 9.81 6.75 3.53
C ILE A 62 8.41 7.00 4.11
N ILE A 63 7.89 8.20 3.88
CA ILE A 63 6.58 8.61 4.40
C ILE A 63 5.54 8.48 3.29
N GLY A 64 4.43 7.84 3.62
CA GLY A 64 3.29 7.70 2.73
C GLY A 64 1.97 7.67 3.49
N ILE A 65 0.90 7.42 2.75
CA ILE A 65 -0.45 7.23 3.27
C ILE A 65 -1.19 6.22 2.39
N GLU A 66 -1.94 5.30 2.99
CA GLU A 66 -2.91 4.48 2.25
C GLU A 66 -4.29 5.14 2.35
N ILE A 67 -4.94 5.34 1.21
CA ILE A 67 -6.24 5.99 1.10
C ILE A 67 -7.18 5.24 0.17
N GLU A 68 -8.48 5.53 0.27
CA GLU A 68 -9.46 5.15 -0.73
C GLU A 68 -9.70 6.32 -1.69
N ILE A 69 -9.59 6.03 -2.97
CA ILE A 69 -9.92 6.95 -4.05
C ILE A 69 -11.27 6.57 -4.65
N ILE A 70 -12.06 7.57 -4.98
CA ILE A 70 -13.19 7.44 -5.89
C ILE A 70 -12.84 8.12 -7.20
N ASN A 71 -13.21 7.52 -8.31
CA ASN A 71 -13.06 8.13 -9.63
C ASN A 71 -14.43 8.48 -10.19
N THR A 72 -14.79 9.76 -10.10
CA THR A 72 -16.05 10.31 -10.63
C THR A 72 -15.93 10.80 -12.07
N MET A 73 -14.69 10.87 -12.64
CA MET A 73 -14.43 11.32 -14.01
C MET A 73 -14.89 10.31 -15.07
N ASN A 74 -15.94 9.59 -14.77
CA ASN A 74 -16.63 8.70 -15.67
C ASN A 74 -15.80 7.50 -16.10
N ILE A 75 -15.83 6.43 -15.31
CA ILE A 75 -15.46 5.19 -15.93
C ILE A 75 -16.24 4.05 -15.32
N ASN A 76 -17.18 3.66 -16.11
CA ASN A 76 -17.51 2.28 -16.38
C ASN A 76 -17.83 1.37 -15.19
N SER A 77 -18.57 0.40 -15.49
CA SER A 77 -18.96 -0.84 -14.87
C SER A 77 -17.93 -1.57 -13.96
N TYR A 78 -16.65 -1.13 -13.87
CA TYR A 78 -15.57 -1.85 -13.15
C TYR A 78 -15.34 -1.39 -11.70
N GLY A 79 -16.23 -0.59 -11.18
CA GLY A 79 -16.09 -0.01 -9.84
C GLY A 79 -15.31 1.31 -9.86
N ASN A 80 -15.73 2.21 -9.01
CA ASN A 80 -15.15 3.55 -8.95
C ASN A 80 -14.40 3.81 -7.64
N LYS A 81 -14.42 2.89 -6.67
CA LYS A 81 -13.79 3.03 -5.37
C LYS A 81 -12.74 1.94 -5.17
N TYR A 82 -11.49 2.35 -4.91
CA TYR A 82 -10.35 1.45 -4.73
C TYR A 82 -9.28 2.08 -3.84
N ARG A 83 -8.33 1.28 -3.39
CA ARG A 83 -7.22 1.74 -2.56
C ARG A 83 -6.03 2.12 -3.40
N ILE A 84 -5.28 3.10 -2.89
CA ILE A 84 -3.98 3.50 -3.41
C ILE A 84 -3.07 3.87 -2.24
N VAL A 85 -1.80 3.60 -2.38
CA VAL A 85 -0.74 4.06 -1.47
C VAL A 85 0.02 5.18 -2.16
N LEU A 86 0.13 6.32 -1.50
CA LEU A 86 0.89 7.47 -1.98
C LEU A 86 2.15 7.62 -1.14
N LEU A 87 3.32 7.61 -1.79
CA LEU A 87 4.62 7.76 -1.14
C LEU A 87 5.24 9.11 -1.55
N ALA A 88 5.76 9.85 -0.57
CA ALA A 88 6.45 11.12 -0.83
C ALA A 88 7.87 10.88 -1.33
N LYS A 89 8.23 11.46 -2.48
CA LYS A 89 9.59 11.44 -3.03
C LYS A 89 10.53 12.41 -2.31
N ASN A 90 9.96 13.50 -1.79
CA ASN A 90 10.69 14.59 -1.13
C ASN A 90 9.75 15.39 -0.21
N TYR A 91 10.24 16.52 0.33
CA TYR A 91 9.47 17.36 1.23
C TYR A 91 8.21 17.95 0.58
N ASN A 92 8.24 18.32 -0.70
CA ASN A 92 7.06 18.81 -1.41
C ASN A 92 5.99 17.71 -1.50
N GLY A 93 6.39 16.48 -1.81
CA GLY A 93 5.50 15.31 -1.78
C GLY A 93 4.87 15.11 -0.40
N TYR A 94 5.65 15.24 0.69
CA TYR A 94 5.12 15.17 2.05
C TYR A 94 4.06 16.26 2.31
N GLN A 95 4.30 17.50 1.87
CA GLN A 95 3.30 18.56 1.99
C GLN A 95 2.01 18.26 1.20
N ARG A 96 2.12 17.59 0.04
CA ARG A 96 0.96 17.15 -0.73
C ARG A 96 0.19 16.05 -0.01
N LEU A 97 0.88 15.08 0.61
CA LEU A 97 0.23 14.07 1.47
C LEU A 97 -0.58 14.71 2.59
N ILE A 98 -0.05 15.75 3.25
CA ILE A 98 -0.78 16.50 4.28
C ILE A 98 -2.04 17.16 3.70
N LYS A 99 -1.95 17.78 2.52
CA LYS A 99 -3.11 18.41 1.86
C LYS A 99 -4.18 17.38 1.51
N ILE A 100 -3.78 16.22 0.96
CA ILE A 100 -4.67 15.10 0.65
C ILE A 100 -5.33 14.58 1.93
N HIS A 101 -4.55 14.32 2.98
CA HIS A 101 -5.06 13.89 4.28
C HIS A 101 -6.09 14.89 4.86
N ASN A 102 -5.78 16.18 4.83
CA ASN A 102 -6.69 17.22 5.31
C ASN A 102 -7.97 17.27 4.47
N ARG A 103 -7.87 17.13 3.16
CA ARG A 103 -9.05 17.08 2.27
C ARG A 103 -9.99 15.94 2.64
N ILE A 104 -9.44 14.75 2.95
CA ILE A 104 -10.22 13.60 3.41
C ILE A 104 -10.85 13.87 4.78
N LYS A 105 -10.06 14.38 5.76
CA LYS A 105 -10.53 14.60 7.14
C LYS A 105 -11.57 15.71 7.26
N LEU A 106 -11.48 16.74 6.45
CA LEU A 106 -12.45 17.83 6.38
C LEU A 106 -13.67 17.48 5.53
N GLY A 107 -13.58 16.42 4.74
CA GLY A 107 -14.69 15.90 3.95
C GLY A 107 -15.71 15.14 4.81
N LYS A 108 -16.88 14.90 4.23
CA LYS A 108 -17.94 14.09 4.87
C LYS A 108 -17.69 12.57 4.73
N ASN A 109 -16.78 12.17 3.86
CA ASN A 109 -16.53 10.79 3.46
C ASN A 109 -15.08 10.38 3.75
N ASN A 110 -14.88 9.08 4.00
CA ASN A 110 -13.55 8.50 4.17
C ASN A 110 -12.93 8.08 2.81
N TYR A 111 -12.99 8.96 1.83
CA TYR A 111 -12.34 8.81 0.52
C TYR A 111 -12.07 10.18 -0.09
N ILE A 112 -11.24 10.23 -1.11
CA ILE A 112 -10.98 11.43 -1.90
C ILE A 112 -11.29 11.16 -3.37
N ASP A 113 -11.81 12.15 -4.07
CA ASP A 113 -11.96 12.06 -5.52
C ASP A 113 -10.59 12.20 -6.20
N LEU A 114 -10.38 11.43 -7.25
CA LEU A 114 -9.15 11.50 -8.04
C LEU A 114 -8.93 12.90 -8.63
N GLN A 115 -10.02 13.61 -8.98
CA GLN A 115 -9.95 15.00 -9.40
C GLN A 115 -9.42 15.93 -8.31
N ASP A 116 -9.77 15.71 -7.05
CA ASP A 116 -9.20 16.48 -5.94
C ASP A 116 -7.69 16.22 -5.80
N VAL A 117 -7.24 14.97 -5.99
CA VAL A 117 -5.81 14.63 -5.98
C VAL A 117 -5.08 15.33 -7.13
N TYR A 118 -5.66 15.34 -8.33
CA TYR A 118 -5.14 16.09 -9.47
C TYR A 118 -4.99 17.59 -9.17
N ASN A 119 -6.01 18.20 -8.58
CA ASN A 119 -6.03 19.63 -8.23
C ASN A 119 -5.01 19.99 -7.13
N ILE A 120 -4.77 19.09 -6.18
CA ILE A 120 -3.73 19.25 -5.15
C ILE A 120 -2.34 19.11 -5.79
N GLY A 121 -2.24 18.32 -6.83
CA GLY A 121 -1.02 17.93 -7.55
C GLY A 121 -0.42 16.63 -7.04
N GLY A 122 -0.25 15.67 -7.94
CA GLY A 122 0.37 14.38 -7.67
C GLY A 122 1.87 14.33 -7.93
N ASN A 123 2.48 15.41 -8.42
CA ASN A 123 3.92 15.51 -8.62
C ASN A 123 4.65 15.32 -7.28
N ASP A 124 5.87 14.82 -7.31
CA ASP A 124 6.63 14.44 -6.11
C ASP A 124 6.00 13.30 -5.29
N LEU A 125 4.98 12.61 -5.84
CA LEU A 125 4.38 11.41 -5.28
C LEU A 125 4.59 10.20 -6.18
N ILE A 126 4.76 9.04 -5.55
CA ILE A 126 4.67 7.73 -6.20
C ILE A 126 3.31 7.15 -5.85
N ALA A 127 2.57 6.73 -6.88
CA ALA A 127 1.30 6.03 -6.73
C ALA A 127 1.53 4.52 -6.80
N LEU A 128 1.39 3.83 -5.67
CA LEU A 128 1.46 2.37 -5.58
C LEU A 128 0.04 1.81 -5.51
N PHE A 129 -0.34 1.01 -6.51
CA PHE A 129 -1.58 0.23 -6.50
C PHE A 129 -1.33 -1.06 -5.74
N PRO A 130 -1.90 -1.24 -4.53
CA PRO A 130 -1.69 -2.44 -3.75
C PRO A 130 -2.27 -3.68 -4.44
N CYS A 131 -1.79 -4.87 -4.04
CA CYS A 131 -2.29 -6.14 -4.55
C CYS A 131 -3.75 -6.35 -4.15
N SER A 132 -4.66 -5.74 -4.88
CA SER A 132 -6.11 -5.81 -4.66
C SER A 132 -6.89 -5.60 -5.94
N ILE A 133 -8.14 -6.03 -5.95
CA ILE A 133 -9.05 -5.75 -7.05
C ILE A 133 -9.27 -4.24 -7.14
N ASN A 134 -9.02 -3.70 -8.32
CA ASN A 134 -9.22 -2.29 -8.66
C ASN A 134 -9.68 -2.19 -10.13
N PRO A 135 -10.10 -1.02 -10.62
CA PRO A 135 -10.64 -0.90 -11.96
C PRO A 135 -9.70 -1.34 -13.09
N VAL A 136 -8.37 -1.15 -12.94
CA VAL A 136 -7.40 -1.59 -13.95
C VAL A 136 -7.33 -3.12 -14.02
N VAL A 137 -7.34 -3.80 -12.86
CA VAL A 137 -7.41 -5.26 -12.78
C VAL A 137 -8.69 -5.78 -13.43
N MET A 138 -9.83 -5.15 -13.13
CA MET A 138 -11.11 -5.56 -13.70
C MET A 138 -11.17 -5.35 -15.23
N ALA A 139 -10.68 -4.22 -15.72
CA ALA A 139 -10.62 -3.97 -17.16
C ALA A 139 -9.75 -5.02 -17.89
N GLU A 140 -8.60 -5.40 -17.32
CA GLU A 140 -7.76 -6.48 -17.90
C GLU A 140 -8.45 -7.83 -17.86
N VAL A 141 -9.18 -8.17 -16.78
CA VAL A 141 -9.97 -9.41 -16.66
C VAL A 141 -11.01 -9.52 -17.77
N TYR A 142 -11.65 -8.41 -18.13
CA TYR A 142 -12.64 -8.35 -19.21
C TYR A 142 -12.03 -8.09 -20.60
N ASN A 143 -10.69 -8.08 -20.71
CA ASN A 143 -9.95 -7.78 -21.95
C ASN A 143 -10.30 -6.41 -22.56
N ASP A 144 -10.69 -5.45 -21.72
CA ASP A 144 -10.98 -4.08 -22.13
C ASP A 144 -9.70 -3.24 -22.12
N ILE A 145 -8.88 -3.45 -23.14
CA ILE A 145 -7.58 -2.82 -23.32
C ILE A 145 -7.68 -1.30 -23.37
N ASN A 146 -8.72 -0.77 -24.05
CA ASN A 146 -8.91 0.67 -24.19
C ASN A 146 -9.11 1.34 -22.83
N THR A 147 -9.89 0.71 -21.95
CA THR A 147 -10.09 1.20 -20.57
C THR A 147 -8.81 1.11 -19.77
N VAL A 148 -8.03 0.02 -19.89
CA VAL A 148 -6.72 -0.10 -19.21
C VAL A 148 -5.80 1.05 -19.63
N GLU A 149 -5.61 1.28 -20.93
CA GLU A 149 -4.75 2.34 -21.46
C GLU A 149 -5.21 3.74 -21.00
N TYR A 150 -6.50 3.99 -21.07
CA TYR A 150 -7.09 5.26 -20.62
C TYR A 150 -6.79 5.52 -19.14
N MET A 151 -6.99 4.53 -18.28
CA MET A 151 -6.74 4.66 -16.84
C MET A 151 -5.27 4.85 -16.52
N LEU A 152 -4.40 4.12 -17.17
CA LEU A 152 -2.96 4.26 -16.99
C LEU A 152 -2.47 5.65 -17.40
N ASN A 153 -2.90 6.14 -18.55
CA ASN A 153 -2.59 7.49 -19.02
C ASN A 153 -3.10 8.56 -18.03
N MET A 154 -4.29 8.37 -17.48
CA MET A 154 -4.84 9.26 -16.46
C MET A 154 -3.97 9.29 -15.21
N TYR A 155 -3.50 8.13 -14.70
CA TYR A 155 -2.63 8.07 -13.54
C TYR A 155 -1.25 8.70 -13.80
N TYR A 156 -0.65 8.45 -14.96
CA TYR A 156 0.63 9.09 -15.34
C TYR A 156 0.51 10.60 -15.56
N ASN A 157 -0.69 11.11 -15.87
CA ASN A 157 -0.92 12.55 -15.92
C ASN A 157 -1.04 13.20 -14.53
N ILE A 158 -1.30 12.41 -13.50
CA ILE A 158 -1.45 12.89 -12.11
C ILE A 158 -0.16 12.71 -11.32
N PHE A 159 0.50 11.55 -11.43
CA PHE A 159 1.63 11.16 -10.61
C PHE A 159 2.92 11.03 -11.43
N ASP A 160 4.05 11.41 -10.85
CA ASP A 160 5.37 11.25 -11.48
C ASP A 160 5.72 9.78 -11.74
N ASP A 161 5.37 8.91 -10.80
CA ASP A 161 5.62 7.47 -10.87
C ASP A 161 4.37 6.68 -10.47
N VAL A 162 4.11 5.63 -11.23
CA VAL A 162 3.03 4.65 -10.97
C VAL A 162 3.62 3.25 -10.92
N CYS A 163 3.27 2.47 -9.92
CA CYS A 163 3.69 1.08 -9.80
C CYS A 163 2.60 0.18 -9.24
N PHE A 164 2.70 -1.12 -9.52
CA PHE A 164 1.83 -2.16 -9.00
C PHE A 164 2.53 -2.97 -7.90
N GLY A 165 1.82 -3.21 -6.82
CA GLY A 165 2.31 -3.97 -5.68
C GLY A 165 2.07 -5.47 -5.84
N ILE A 166 3.14 -6.25 -5.83
CA ILE A 166 3.10 -7.71 -5.79
C ILE A 166 3.17 -8.15 -4.34
N HIS A 167 2.12 -8.79 -3.83
CA HIS A 167 2.10 -9.28 -2.46
C HIS A 167 2.69 -10.69 -2.36
N PRO A 168 3.78 -10.90 -1.61
CA PRO A 168 4.41 -12.20 -1.47
C PRO A 168 3.60 -13.06 -0.47
N CYS A 169 2.78 -13.97 -0.98
CA CYS A 169 1.98 -14.89 -0.16
C CYS A 169 1.55 -16.12 -0.96
N ASP A 170 1.06 -17.15 -0.24
CA ASP A 170 0.49 -18.36 -0.84
C ASP A 170 -1.03 -18.29 -1.07
N ASN A 171 -1.66 -17.17 -0.78
CA ASN A 171 -3.10 -16.98 -0.96
C ASN A 171 -3.47 -16.82 -2.44
N GLU A 172 -4.39 -17.62 -2.93
CA GLU A 172 -4.77 -17.68 -4.35
C GLU A 172 -5.37 -16.36 -4.88
N ASN A 173 -6.07 -15.59 -4.05
CA ASN A 173 -6.61 -14.30 -4.47
C ASN A 173 -5.49 -13.28 -4.77
N TYR A 174 -4.46 -13.24 -3.92
CA TYR A 174 -3.30 -12.39 -4.17
C TYR A 174 -2.49 -12.88 -5.36
N LYS A 175 -2.26 -14.19 -5.49
CA LYS A 175 -1.58 -14.77 -6.66
C LYS A 175 -2.29 -14.42 -7.97
N TYR A 176 -3.61 -14.43 -7.96
CA TYR A 176 -4.41 -14.04 -9.14
C TYR A 176 -4.15 -12.58 -9.52
N VAL A 177 -4.22 -11.64 -8.57
CA VAL A 177 -3.93 -10.22 -8.84
C VAL A 177 -2.47 -10.01 -9.23
N ASN A 178 -1.52 -10.66 -8.56
CA ASN A 178 -0.10 -10.64 -8.92
C ASN A 178 0.11 -11.04 -10.39
N THR A 179 -0.55 -12.12 -10.84
CA THR A 179 -0.46 -12.58 -12.22
C THR A 179 -0.94 -11.54 -13.22
N ILE A 180 -2.04 -10.83 -12.89
CA ILE A 180 -2.56 -9.73 -13.72
C ILE A 180 -1.57 -8.56 -13.76
N TYR A 181 -1.02 -8.15 -12.62
CA TYR A 181 -0.05 -7.06 -12.57
C TYR A 181 1.22 -7.36 -13.35
N LEU A 182 1.71 -8.61 -13.31
CA LEU A 182 2.87 -9.03 -14.12
C LEU A 182 2.57 -9.01 -15.62
N LYS A 183 1.36 -9.39 -16.04
CA LYS A 183 0.92 -9.25 -17.44
C LYS A 183 0.85 -7.78 -17.88
N LEU A 184 0.31 -6.92 -17.03
CA LEU A 184 0.23 -5.47 -17.29
C LEU A 184 1.63 -4.84 -17.36
N GLU A 185 2.56 -5.27 -16.52
CA GLU A 185 3.96 -4.85 -16.60
C GLU A 185 4.60 -5.22 -17.93
N GLU A 186 4.42 -6.46 -18.38
CA GLU A 186 4.95 -6.92 -19.66
C GLU A 186 4.38 -6.11 -20.84
N LYS A 187 3.08 -5.88 -20.81
CA LYS A 187 2.33 -5.22 -21.88
C LYS A 187 2.51 -3.71 -21.93
N PHE A 188 2.45 -3.05 -20.79
CA PHE A 188 2.43 -1.57 -20.68
C PHE A 188 3.70 -0.99 -20.08
N LYS A 189 4.69 -1.83 -19.72
CA LYS A 189 5.96 -1.42 -19.12
C LYS A 189 5.82 -0.67 -17.79
N ILE A 190 4.74 -0.92 -17.04
CA ILE A 190 4.54 -0.37 -15.71
C ILE A 190 5.40 -1.16 -14.74
N LYS A 191 6.04 -0.47 -13.81
CA LYS A 191 6.88 -1.13 -12.80
C LYS A 191 6.03 -1.94 -11.82
N THR A 192 6.46 -3.15 -11.49
CA THR A 192 5.99 -3.89 -10.33
C THR A 192 7.02 -3.85 -9.20
N VAL A 193 6.54 -3.83 -7.96
CA VAL A 193 7.35 -3.76 -6.75
C VAL A 193 6.79 -4.71 -5.68
N ILE A 194 7.61 -5.14 -4.75
CA ILE A 194 7.12 -5.93 -3.61
C ILE A 194 6.30 -5.06 -2.67
N ASP A 195 5.07 -5.48 -2.38
CA ASP A 195 4.11 -4.83 -1.49
C ASP A 195 3.81 -5.76 -0.30
N SER A 196 4.53 -5.58 0.80
CA SER A 196 4.46 -6.48 1.96
C SER A 196 3.22 -6.30 2.83
N ASP A 197 2.52 -5.17 2.76
CA ASP A 197 1.29 -4.88 3.53
C ASP A 197 1.38 -5.23 5.03
N ILE A 198 2.32 -4.61 5.74
CA ILE A 198 2.72 -5.03 7.09
C ILE A 198 1.76 -4.48 8.15
N TYR A 199 1.19 -5.37 8.97
CA TYR A 199 0.32 -5.04 10.12
C TYR A 199 0.90 -5.54 11.46
N TYR A 200 1.86 -6.43 11.43
CA TYR A 200 2.50 -7.03 12.61
C TYR A 200 3.95 -7.40 12.32
N LEU A 201 4.71 -7.69 13.37
CA LEU A 201 6.16 -7.77 13.26
C LEU A 201 6.65 -9.14 12.79
N ASN A 202 6.13 -10.24 13.35
CA ASN A 202 6.59 -11.60 13.09
C ASN A 202 5.47 -12.48 12.58
N LYS A 203 5.79 -13.53 11.84
CA LYS A 203 4.83 -14.45 11.22
C LYS A 203 3.75 -14.95 12.19
N ASN A 204 4.11 -15.27 13.43
CA ASN A 204 3.16 -15.77 14.42
C ASN A 204 2.29 -14.69 15.08
N ASP A 205 2.60 -13.41 14.89
CA ASP A 205 1.82 -12.32 15.46
C ASP A 205 0.45 -12.11 14.76
N TYR A 206 0.19 -12.84 13.64
CA TYR A 206 -1.12 -12.84 12.98
C TYR A 206 -2.26 -13.23 13.94
N ILE A 207 -1.98 -14.08 14.94
CA ILE A 207 -2.94 -14.48 15.97
C ILE A 207 -3.33 -13.28 16.82
N LYS A 208 -2.33 -12.53 17.32
CA LYS A 208 -2.56 -11.30 18.10
C LYS A 208 -3.30 -10.25 17.28
N HIS A 209 -2.91 -10.10 16.02
CA HIS A 209 -3.56 -9.17 15.10
C HIS A 209 -5.03 -9.52 14.86
N ASN A 210 -5.36 -10.77 14.62
CA ASN A 210 -6.74 -11.22 14.45
C ASN A 210 -7.57 -11.07 15.72
N LEU A 211 -6.99 -11.30 16.92
CA LEU A 211 -7.64 -11.02 18.20
C LEU A 211 -7.92 -9.52 18.36
N HIS A 212 -6.96 -8.67 18.03
CA HIS A 212 -7.15 -7.22 18.03
C HIS A 212 -8.30 -6.81 17.09
N LEU A 213 -8.32 -7.29 15.85
CA LEU A 213 -9.39 -6.99 14.90
C LEU A 213 -10.76 -7.40 15.45
N LYS A 214 -10.88 -8.58 16.06
CA LYS A 214 -12.12 -9.02 16.71
C LYS A 214 -12.55 -8.12 17.86
N SER A 215 -11.60 -7.56 18.62
CA SER A 215 -11.91 -6.69 19.77
C SER A 215 -12.37 -5.28 19.38
N VAL A 216 -11.94 -4.77 18.21
CA VAL A 216 -12.20 -3.38 17.79
C VAL A 216 -13.27 -3.25 16.70
N MET A 217 -13.67 -4.34 16.07
CA MET A 217 -14.69 -4.38 15.02
C MET A 217 -15.96 -5.02 15.51
N ASN A 218 -17.10 -4.46 15.15
CA ASN A 218 -18.42 -5.08 15.42
C ASN A 218 -18.57 -6.34 14.58
N ASP A 219 -19.26 -7.37 15.10
CA ASP A 219 -19.43 -8.71 14.53
C ASP A 219 -19.80 -8.74 13.04
N ASN A 220 -20.57 -7.77 12.57
CA ASN A 220 -21.03 -7.70 11.17
C ASN A 220 -19.93 -7.39 10.15
N ASN A 221 -18.76 -6.94 10.58
CA ASN A 221 -17.63 -6.54 9.69
C ASN A 221 -16.39 -7.42 9.86
N ILE A 222 -16.36 -8.33 10.82
CA ILE A 222 -15.18 -9.11 11.19
C ILE A 222 -14.71 -10.00 10.04
N SER A 223 -15.64 -10.64 9.31
CA SER A 223 -15.29 -11.61 8.28
C SER A 223 -14.52 -11.04 7.09
N SER A 224 -14.70 -9.74 6.79
CA SER A 224 -14.01 -9.07 5.68
C SER A 224 -12.61 -8.56 6.03
N PHE A 225 -12.28 -8.49 7.33
CA PHE A 225 -11.02 -7.94 7.83
C PHE A 225 -10.11 -8.97 8.50
N ILE A 226 -10.60 -10.17 8.80
CA ILE A 226 -9.75 -11.23 9.33
C ILE A 226 -8.74 -11.62 8.25
N ILE A 227 -7.47 -11.40 8.55
CA ILE A 227 -6.37 -11.86 7.71
C ILE A 227 -6.35 -13.39 7.79
N LYS A 228 -6.64 -14.04 6.68
CA LYS A 228 -6.73 -15.50 6.59
C LYS A 228 -5.36 -16.17 6.39
N ASP A 229 -4.35 -15.39 6.08
CA ASP A 229 -2.98 -15.84 5.90
C ASP A 229 -2.04 -15.11 6.87
N ASN A 230 -0.82 -15.58 6.98
CA ASN A 230 0.20 -15.02 7.87
C ASN A 230 1.30 -14.28 7.11
N SER A 231 0.98 -13.66 5.98
CA SER A 231 1.94 -12.99 5.09
C SER A 231 2.15 -11.50 5.38
N HIS A 232 1.39 -10.91 6.31
CA HIS A 232 1.40 -9.48 6.57
C HIS A 232 2.37 -9.05 7.69
N PHE A 233 3.56 -9.63 7.70
CA PHE A 233 4.63 -9.32 8.67
C PHE A 233 5.86 -8.71 7.99
N LEU A 234 6.78 -8.18 8.79
CA LEU A 234 8.06 -7.71 8.25
C LEU A 234 8.91 -8.89 7.81
N MET A 235 8.84 -9.20 6.52
CA MET A 235 9.56 -10.28 5.86
C MET A 235 11.03 -9.93 5.64
N THR A 236 11.90 -10.91 5.76
CA THR A 236 13.28 -10.85 5.27
C THR A 236 13.33 -11.18 3.77
N ASP A 237 14.44 -10.85 3.11
CA ASP A 237 14.66 -11.26 1.71
C ASP A 237 14.47 -12.78 1.54
N SER A 238 14.96 -13.58 2.52
CA SER A 238 14.80 -15.04 2.51
C SER A 238 13.34 -15.47 2.59
N ASP A 239 12.52 -14.79 3.39
CA ASP A 239 11.08 -15.09 3.44
C ASP A 239 10.43 -14.86 2.09
N ILE A 240 10.75 -13.74 1.42
CA ILE A 240 10.18 -13.36 0.12
C ILE A 240 10.65 -14.30 -0.99
N TYR A 241 11.96 -14.65 -1.02
CA TYR A 241 12.51 -15.59 -2.01
C TYR A 241 11.93 -17.00 -1.91
N ASN A 242 11.49 -17.42 -0.74
CA ASN A 242 10.90 -18.73 -0.52
C ASN A 242 9.40 -18.79 -0.90
N ILE A 243 8.77 -17.65 -1.13
CA ILE A 243 7.36 -17.57 -1.55
C ILE A 243 7.31 -17.39 -3.07
N ASN A 244 6.54 -18.23 -3.74
CA ASN A 244 6.29 -18.06 -5.18
C ASN A 244 5.26 -16.96 -5.43
N CYS A 245 5.72 -15.71 -5.50
CA CYS A 245 4.86 -14.55 -5.82
C CYS A 245 4.71 -14.28 -7.33
N GLY A 246 5.23 -15.18 -8.19
CA GLY A 246 5.19 -15.03 -9.65
C GLY A 246 6.34 -14.22 -10.24
N MET A 247 7.21 -13.60 -9.42
CA MET A 247 8.42 -12.93 -9.89
C MET A 247 9.59 -13.90 -9.92
N SER A 248 10.45 -13.77 -10.93
CA SER A 248 11.71 -14.52 -10.97
C SER A 248 12.67 -14.03 -9.87
N LYS A 249 13.53 -14.93 -9.37
CA LYS A 249 14.51 -14.57 -8.32
C LYS A 249 15.48 -13.48 -8.75
N ASP A 250 15.74 -13.36 -10.05
CA ASP A 250 16.63 -12.32 -10.60
C ASP A 250 16.01 -10.92 -10.59
N ARG A 251 14.70 -10.82 -10.34
CA ARG A 251 13.94 -9.56 -10.27
C ARG A 251 13.68 -9.09 -8.84
N LEU A 252 13.89 -9.94 -7.88
CA LEU A 252 13.78 -9.67 -6.45
C LEU A 252 15.14 -9.20 -5.88
#